data_91c6d6619708be65fd47371bb73da297
#
_entry.id   91c6d6619708be65fd47371bb73da297
#
_cell.length_a   1.000
_cell.length_b   1.000
_cell.length_c   1.000
_cell.angle_alpha   90.00
_cell.angle_beta   90.00
_cell.angle_gamma   90.00
#
_symmetry.space_group_name_H-M   'P 1'
#
loop_
_entity.id
_entity.type
_entity.pdbx_description
1 polymer ?
#
loop_
_entity_poly.entity_id
_entity_poly.type
_entity_poly.pdbx_seq_one_letter_code
_entity_poly.pdbx_strand_id
1 'polypeptide(L)'
;PEHDNLNGDNVIKTKGAIHYITDNEIKKNINYLKPNADDKKIVTFILGGPNKYYNFSEKQMNAMFEKINNLFVFSKYKLIVIPSYRTPDSILKLAHHYFNEDHLVIKERDKKAYLSSLGLSDIIIVTCDSTSMISEAAITGKPIYVANMKPKRNIYRFKKFYKLFKDLGIIRDLEEKIDFWGYNKLNEVNRAALLLKEKMKQNGII
;
A
#
# COMPACT_ATOMS: atom_id res chain seq x y z
N PRO A 1 -12.18 -2.78 -11.55
CA PRO A 1 -10.80 -2.55 -11.97
C PRO A 1 -10.44 -3.27 -13.28
N GLU A 2 -9.55 -2.68 -14.08
CA GLU A 2 -9.13 -3.23 -15.40
C GLU A 2 -8.63 -4.68 -15.35
N HIS A 3 -7.99 -5.06 -14.26
CA HIS A 3 -7.49 -6.43 -14.06
C HIS A 3 -8.61 -7.48 -13.88
N ASP A 4 -9.87 -7.08 -13.74
CA ASP A 4 -11.03 -7.99 -13.66
C ASP A 4 -11.60 -8.36 -15.03
N ASN A 5 -11.16 -7.69 -16.10
CA ASN A 5 -11.59 -7.92 -17.50
C ASN A 5 -13.10 -7.81 -17.75
N LEU A 6 -13.82 -7.03 -16.96
CA LEU A 6 -15.22 -6.74 -17.22
C LEU A 6 -15.35 -5.67 -18.32
N ASN A 7 -16.25 -5.90 -19.27
CA ASN A 7 -16.56 -4.98 -20.37
C ASN A 7 -18.08 -4.81 -20.48
N GLY A 8 -18.52 -3.66 -20.96
CA GLY A 8 -19.92 -3.35 -21.19
C GLY A 8 -20.14 -1.83 -21.20
N ASP A 9 -21.23 -1.38 -21.82
CA ASP A 9 -21.56 0.04 -21.90
C ASP A 9 -21.87 0.66 -20.54
N ASN A 10 -22.30 -0.18 -19.59
CA ASN A 10 -22.57 0.19 -18.20
C ASN A 10 -21.35 0.01 -17.27
N VAL A 11 -20.15 -0.26 -17.81
CA VAL A 11 -18.93 -0.48 -17.04
C VAL A 11 -18.00 0.72 -17.14
N ILE A 12 -17.60 1.27 -16.01
CA ILE A 12 -16.51 2.25 -15.89
C ILE A 12 -15.29 1.50 -15.35
N LYS A 13 -14.26 1.36 -16.18
CA LYS A 13 -13.01 0.71 -15.78
C LYS A 13 -12.16 1.65 -14.96
N THR A 14 -11.58 1.13 -13.87
CA THR A 14 -10.61 1.84 -13.01
C THR A 14 -9.27 1.15 -13.05
N LYS A 15 -8.18 1.90 -12.96
CA LYS A 15 -6.82 1.35 -12.91
C LYS A 15 -6.59 0.61 -11.59
N GLY A 16 -6.98 1.23 -10.48
CA GLY A 16 -6.90 0.67 -9.13
C GLY A 16 -8.27 0.52 -8.48
N ALA A 17 -8.26 0.14 -7.20
CA ALA A 17 -9.46 0.09 -6.38
C ALA A 17 -9.99 1.51 -6.10
N ILE A 18 -11.32 1.63 -6.02
CA ILE A 18 -11.97 2.84 -5.49
C ILE A 18 -11.90 2.80 -3.97
N HIS A 19 -11.47 3.90 -3.35
CA HIS A 19 -11.32 4.03 -1.91
C HIS A 19 -11.67 5.45 -1.44
N TYR A 20 -11.90 5.62 -0.14
CA TYR A 20 -12.27 6.90 0.46
C TYR A 20 -11.09 7.84 0.75
N ILE A 21 -9.84 7.38 0.61
CA ILE A 21 -8.65 8.16 0.96
C ILE A 21 -8.44 9.27 -0.06
N THR A 22 -8.27 10.48 0.43
CA THR A 22 -7.98 11.69 -0.34
C THR A 22 -6.75 12.40 0.22
N ASP A 23 -6.12 13.27 -0.58
CA ASP A 23 -5.04 14.15 -0.09
C ASP A 23 -5.47 14.96 1.16
N ASN A 24 -6.74 15.37 1.21
CA ASN A 24 -7.28 16.14 2.33
C ASN A 24 -7.36 15.29 3.61
N GLU A 25 -7.83 14.05 3.50
CA GLU A 25 -7.87 13.13 4.64
C GLU A 25 -6.45 12.79 5.16
N ILE A 26 -5.49 12.63 4.27
CA ILE A 26 -4.09 12.43 4.64
C ILE A 26 -3.56 13.68 5.38
N LYS A 27 -3.76 14.88 4.83
CA LYS A 27 -3.30 16.13 5.45
C LYS A 27 -3.90 16.38 6.83
N LYS A 28 -5.21 16.11 7.01
CA LYS A 28 -5.87 16.26 8.31
C LYS A 28 -5.29 15.36 9.40
N ASN A 29 -4.74 14.21 9.02
CA ASN A 29 -4.22 13.23 9.97
C ASN A 29 -2.69 13.20 10.06
N ILE A 30 -1.95 14.00 9.30
CA ILE A 30 -0.49 13.91 9.19
C ILE A 30 0.22 14.00 10.54
N ASN A 31 -0.29 14.80 11.46
CA ASN A 31 0.28 15.03 12.78
C ASN A 31 -0.19 14.02 13.85
N TYR A 32 -0.98 13.00 13.47
CA TYR A 32 -1.50 12.02 14.42
C TYR A 32 -0.38 11.13 14.97
N LEU A 33 0.48 10.61 14.10
CA LEU A 33 1.70 9.93 14.50
C LEU A 33 2.83 10.95 14.67
N LYS A 34 3.64 10.75 15.69
CA LYS A 34 4.86 11.52 15.96
C LYS A 34 6.03 10.56 16.07
N PRO A 35 6.46 9.93 14.96
CA PRO A 35 7.64 9.08 15.01
C PRO A 35 8.84 9.96 15.34
N ASN A 36 9.64 9.53 16.32
CA ASN A 36 10.93 10.15 16.57
C ASN A 36 11.87 9.74 15.44
N ALA A 37 11.88 10.52 14.39
CA ALA A 37 12.64 10.19 13.17
C ALA A 37 13.95 10.98 13.06
N ASP A 38 14.09 12.06 13.84
CA ASP A 38 15.20 13.01 13.70
C ASP A 38 15.35 13.39 12.20
N ASP A 39 16.54 13.31 11.63
CA ASP A 39 16.80 13.57 10.21
C ASP A 39 16.64 12.34 9.30
N LYS A 40 16.08 11.24 9.81
CA LYS A 40 15.91 9.98 9.06
C LYS A 40 14.73 10.05 8.11
N LYS A 41 14.86 9.35 6.99
CA LYS A 41 13.73 9.14 6.07
C LYS A 41 12.71 8.18 6.67
N ILE A 42 11.44 8.51 6.49
CA ILE A 42 10.33 7.70 7.01
C ILE A 42 9.90 6.69 5.95
N VAL A 43 9.83 5.43 6.35
CA VAL A 43 9.36 4.31 5.54
C VAL A 43 8.11 3.72 6.18
N THR A 44 6.96 3.78 5.50
CA THR A 44 5.77 3.07 5.98
C THR A 44 5.74 1.66 5.43
N PHE A 45 5.67 0.67 6.30
CA PHE A 45 5.45 -0.72 5.94
C PHE A 45 4.01 -1.14 6.26
N ILE A 46 3.17 -1.29 5.23
CA ILE A 46 1.79 -1.73 5.34
C ILE A 46 1.76 -3.26 5.27
N LEU A 47 1.45 -3.86 6.41
CA LEU A 47 1.45 -5.29 6.62
C LEU A 47 0.04 -5.85 6.41
N GLY A 48 -0.14 -6.61 5.35
CA GLY A 48 -1.39 -7.29 5.01
C GLY A 48 -1.66 -8.53 5.87
N GLY A 49 -2.35 -9.50 5.31
CA GLY A 49 -2.68 -10.73 5.99
C GLY A 49 -3.13 -11.84 5.04
N PRO A 50 -3.32 -13.06 5.56
CA PRO A 50 -3.62 -14.23 4.74
C PRO A 50 -4.92 -14.06 3.96
N ASN A 51 -4.94 -14.65 2.78
CA ASN A 51 -6.12 -14.74 1.93
C ASN A 51 -6.10 -16.03 1.11
N LYS A 52 -7.01 -16.18 0.17
CA LYS A 52 -7.05 -17.39 -0.69
C LYS A 52 -5.81 -17.57 -1.58
N TYR A 53 -4.99 -16.54 -1.77
CA TYR A 53 -3.81 -16.56 -2.66
C TYR A 53 -2.49 -16.60 -1.91
N TYR A 54 -2.43 -16.07 -0.69
CA TYR A 54 -1.20 -15.93 0.09
C TYR A 54 -1.35 -16.45 1.51
N ASN A 55 -0.30 -17.11 2.00
CA ASN A 55 -0.14 -17.44 3.42
C ASN A 55 0.75 -16.38 4.08
N PHE A 56 0.57 -16.23 5.39
CA PHE A 56 1.44 -15.44 6.24
C PHE A 56 2.02 -16.36 7.32
N SER A 57 2.89 -17.29 6.90
CA SER A 57 3.60 -18.15 7.85
C SER A 57 4.73 -17.37 8.52
N GLU A 58 5.03 -17.68 9.77
CA GLU A 58 6.14 -17.05 10.51
C GLU A 58 7.46 -17.13 9.75
N LYS A 59 7.78 -18.31 9.18
CA LYS A 59 9.00 -18.49 8.38
C LYS A 59 9.09 -17.49 7.22
N GLN A 60 7.97 -17.24 6.53
CA GLN A 60 7.92 -16.37 5.38
C GLN A 60 8.01 -14.89 5.82
N MET A 61 7.37 -14.56 6.94
CA MET A 61 7.39 -13.21 7.49
C MET A 61 8.73 -12.87 8.14
N ASN A 62 9.39 -13.83 8.81
CA ASN A 62 10.75 -13.66 9.32
C ASN A 62 11.71 -13.25 8.20
N ALA A 63 11.74 -14.01 7.10
CA ALA A 63 12.61 -13.69 5.97
C ALA A 63 12.30 -12.32 5.34
N MET A 64 11.02 -11.92 5.31
CA MET A 64 10.60 -10.60 4.81
C MET A 64 11.05 -9.48 5.76
N PHE A 65 10.87 -9.64 7.06
CA PHE A 65 11.24 -8.64 8.07
C PHE A 65 12.74 -8.48 8.15
N GLU A 66 13.50 -9.57 8.09
CA GLU A 66 14.96 -9.55 7.99
C GLU A 66 15.42 -8.78 6.75
N LYS A 67 14.84 -9.06 5.58
CA LYS A 67 15.14 -8.32 4.35
C LYS A 67 14.85 -6.83 4.50
N ILE A 68 13.69 -6.46 5.04
CA ILE A 68 13.31 -5.05 5.25
C ILE A 68 14.27 -4.37 6.22
N ASN A 69 14.60 -5.02 7.34
CA ASN A 69 15.53 -4.48 8.31
C ASN A 69 16.94 -4.25 7.73
N ASN A 70 17.40 -5.16 6.87
CA ASN A 70 18.69 -5.02 6.19
C ASN A 70 18.70 -3.89 5.15
N LEU A 71 17.58 -3.69 4.43
CA LEU A 71 17.45 -2.64 3.41
C LEU A 71 17.27 -1.25 4.02
N PHE A 72 16.51 -1.16 5.11
CA PHE A 72 16.14 0.11 5.75
C PHE A 72 16.78 0.24 7.13
N VAL A 73 18.11 0.26 7.14
CA VAL A 73 18.91 0.35 8.37
C VAL A 73 18.51 1.56 9.22
N PHE A 74 18.37 1.38 10.52
CA PHE A 74 17.88 2.38 11.45
C PHE A 74 18.69 3.69 11.46
N SER A 75 19.98 3.65 11.18
CA SER A 75 20.80 4.86 11.08
C SER A 75 20.34 5.86 10.01
N LYS A 76 19.62 5.40 8.99
CA LYS A 76 19.13 6.21 7.84
C LYS A 76 17.63 6.29 7.73
N TYR A 77 16.91 5.32 8.29
CA TYR A 77 15.47 5.17 8.09
C TYR A 77 14.75 4.95 9.42
N LYS A 78 13.54 5.51 9.53
CA LYS A 78 12.58 5.21 10.59
C LYS A 78 11.39 4.50 9.96
N LEU A 79 11.17 3.22 10.30
CA LEU A 79 10.00 2.48 9.84
C LEU A 79 8.79 2.81 10.71
N ILE A 80 7.63 2.89 10.04
CA ILE A 80 6.31 2.85 10.67
C ILE A 80 5.60 1.62 10.14
N VAL A 81 5.42 0.60 10.98
CA VAL A 81 4.75 -0.64 10.61
C VAL A 81 3.27 -0.55 10.93
N ILE A 82 2.42 -0.67 9.93
CA ILE A 82 0.96 -0.54 10.03
C ILE A 82 0.30 -1.89 9.74
N PRO A 83 -0.38 -2.51 10.71
CA PRO A 83 -1.13 -3.73 10.45
C PRO A 83 -2.45 -3.46 9.72
N SER A 84 -2.85 -4.38 8.86
CA SER A 84 -4.18 -4.41 8.23
C SER A 84 -5.19 -5.18 9.07
N TYR A 85 -6.47 -5.12 8.67
CA TYR A 85 -7.54 -5.93 9.31
C TYR A 85 -7.30 -7.44 9.24
N ARG A 86 -6.49 -7.92 8.31
CA ARG A 86 -6.20 -9.34 8.10
C ARG A 86 -4.88 -9.79 8.72
N THR A 87 -4.10 -8.86 9.29
CA THR A 87 -2.82 -9.20 9.91
C THR A 87 -3.05 -10.08 11.13
N PRO A 88 -2.52 -11.32 11.17
CA PRO A 88 -2.64 -12.19 12.34
C PRO A 88 -1.87 -11.62 13.54
N ASP A 89 -2.40 -11.82 14.74
CA ASP A 89 -1.76 -11.35 15.98
C ASP A 89 -0.36 -11.94 16.17
N SER A 90 -0.14 -13.20 15.77
CA SER A 90 1.19 -13.83 15.80
C SER A 90 2.20 -13.09 14.92
N ILE A 91 1.77 -12.64 13.73
CA ILE A 91 2.63 -11.89 12.80
C ILE A 91 2.86 -10.46 13.30
N LEU A 92 1.85 -9.85 13.94
CA LEU A 92 2.03 -8.54 14.55
C LEU A 92 3.01 -8.60 15.74
N LYS A 93 2.93 -9.63 16.58
CA LYS A 93 3.92 -9.88 17.65
C LYS A 93 5.33 -10.07 17.09
N LEU A 94 5.44 -10.81 15.98
CA LEU A 94 6.70 -11.00 15.29
C LEU A 94 7.26 -9.68 14.75
N ALA A 95 6.42 -8.82 14.16
CA ALA A 95 6.82 -7.50 13.70
C ALA A 95 7.31 -6.61 14.87
N HIS A 96 6.64 -6.69 16.01
CA HIS A 96 7.11 -6.02 17.24
C HIS A 96 8.49 -6.51 17.66
N HIS A 97 8.74 -7.83 17.65
CA HIS A 97 10.05 -8.38 18.00
C HIS A 97 11.16 -7.84 17.07
N TYR A 98 10.87 -7.72 15.76
CA TYR A 98 11.87 -7.25 14.79
C TYR A 98 12.11 -5.73 14.80
N PHE A 99 11.09 -4.93 15.09
CA PHE A 99 11.11 -3.50 14.77
C PHE A 99 10.88 -2.57 15.95
N ASN A 100 10.46 -3.06 17.13
CA ASN A 100 9.92 -2.20 18.18
C ASN A 100 10.96 -1.30 18.89
N GLU A 101 12.23 -1.70 18.96
CA GLU A 101 13.26 -0.91 19.65
C GLU A 101 13.64 0.34 18.85
N ASP A 102 13.85 0.14 17.55
CA ASP A 102 14.37 1.16 16.65
C ASP A 102 13.30 1.88 15.85
N HIS A 103 12.11 1.28 15.69
CA HIS A 103 11.06 1.69 14.79
C HIS A 103 9.72 1.85 15.50
N LEU A 104 8.68 2.32 14.80
CA LEU A 104 7.32 2.45 15.33
C LEU A 104 6.43 1.34 14.79
N VAL A 105 6.03 0.40 15.62
CA VAL A 105 5.05 -0.63 15.26
C VAL A 105 3.71 -0.30 15.87
N ILE A 106 2.69 -0.09 15.04
CA ILE A 106 1.33 0.21 15.50
C ILE A 106 0.69 -1.09 16.00
N LYS A 107 0.24 -1.08 17.25
CA LYS A 107 -0.26 -2.29 17.96
C LYS A 107 -1.65 -2.69 17.51
N GLU A 108 -2.46 -1.72 17.13
CA GLU A 108 -3.86 -1.91 16.79
C GLU A 108 -4.17 -1.32 15.41
N ARG A 109 -5.29 -1.76 14.84
CA ARG A 109 -5.80 -1.23 13.57
C ARG A 109 -6.31 0.17 13.79
N ASP A 110 -5.58 1.15 13.31
CA ASP A 110 -5.89 2.57 13.48
C ASP A 110 -5.89 3.29 12.13
N LYS A 111 -7.08 3.73 11.73
CA LYS A 111 -7.27 4.50 10.48
C LYS A 111 -6.49 5.80 10.47
N LYS A 112 -6.41 6.51 11.61
CA LYS A 112 -5.68 7.78 11.69
C LYS A 112 -4.18 7.55 11.60
N ALA A 113 -3.68 6.49 12.26
CA ALA A 113 -2.28 6.06 12.14
C ALA A 113 -1.93 5.70 10.69
N TYR A 114 -2.81 4.97 9.99
CA TYR A 114 -2.64 4.63 8.58
C TYR A 114 -2.55 5.88 7.70
N LEU A 115 -3.49 6.82 7.81
CA LEU A 115 -3.50 8.06 7.04
C LEU A 115 -2.27 8.94 7.37
N SER A 116 -1.92 9.03 8.64
CA SER A 116 -0.72 9.75 9.09
C SER A 116 0.55 9.15 8.49
N SER A 117 0.70 7.83 8.55
CA SER A 117 1.86 7.15 7.99
C SER A 117 2.01 7.39 6.49
N LEU A 118 0.92 7.33 5.71
CA LEU A 118 0.92 7.68 4.28
C LEU A 118 1.41 9.12 4.04
N GLY A 119 0.99 10.07 4.89
CA GLY A 119 1.39 11.47 4.80
C GLY A 119 2.87 11.70 5.15
N LEU A 120 3.36 11.03 6.18
CA LEU A 120 4.73 11.18 6.68
C LEU A 120 5.79 10.48 5.82
N SER A 121 5.43 9.41 5.12
CA SER A 121 6.39 8.55 4.40
C SER A 121 7.19 9.27 3.32
N ASP A 122 8.45 8.91 3.19
CA ASP A 122 9.28 9.11 1.98
C ASP A 122 9.15 7.91 1.02
N ILE A 123 8.98 6.70 1.57
CA ILE A 123 8.82 5.43 0.87
C ILE A 123 7.69 4.64 1.51
N ILE A 124 6.94 3.90 0.71
CA ILE A 124 5.90 2.99 1.18
C ILE A 124 6.22 1.56 0.73
N ILE A 125 6.16 0.62 1.65
CA ILE A 125 6.24 -0.81 1.38
C ILE A 125 4.87 -1.41 1.63
N VAL A 126 4.37 -2.23 0.71
CA VAL A 126 3.09 -2.93 0.85
C VAL A 126 3.28 -4.41 0.57
N THR A 127 2.77 -5.30 1.42
CA THR A 127 2.75 -6.73 1.12
C THR A 127 1.88 -7.04 -0.09
N CYS A 128 2.29 -7.99 -0.91
CA CYS A 128 1.69 -8.28 -2.22
C CYS A 128 0.27 -8.88 -2.19
N ASP A 129 -0.31 -9.12 -1.03
CA ASP A 129 -1.62 -9.76 -0.89
C ASP A 129 -2.82 -8.84 -1.14
N SER A 130 -2.61 -7.52 -1.29
CA SER A 130 -3.69 -6.55 -1.35
C SER A 130 -3.52 -5.49 -2.44
N THR A 131 -4.27 -5.64 -3.52
CA THR A 131 -4.37 -4.61 -4.58
C THR A 131 -5.02 -3.33 -4.07
N SER A 132 -5.91 -3.41 -3.07
CA SER A 132 -6.56 -2.24 -2.48
C SER A 132 -5.57 -1.36 -1.72
N MET A 133 -4.75 -1.93 -0.83
CA MET A 133 -3.74 -1.15 -0.07
C MET A 133 -2.70 -0.49 -1.00
N ILE A 134 -2.32 -1.18 -2.08
CA ILE A 134 -1.43 -0.60 -3.11
C ILE A 134 -2.13 0.56 -3.83
N SER A 135 -3.42 0.41 -4.18
CA SER A 135 -4.20 1.49 -4.81
C SER A 135 -4.38 2.70 -3.89
N GLU A 136 -4.62 2.46 -2.60
CA GLU A 136 -4.72 3.49 -1.57
C GLU A 136 -3.39 4.25 -1.41
N ALA A 137 -2.27 3.55 -1.37
CA ALA A 137 -0.95 4.17 -1.30
C ALA A 137 -0.64 5.01 -2.56
N ALA A 138 -1.17 4.62 -3.72
CA ALA A 138 -0.89 5.27 -5.01
C ALA A 138 -1.39 6.73 -5.10
N ILE A 139 -2.29 7.17 -4.20
CA ILE A 139 -2.71 8.57 -4.13
C ILE A 139 -1.60 9.50 -3.64
N THR A 140 -0.57 8.96 -2.99
CA THR A 140 0.50 9.77 -2.38
C THR A 140 1.49 10.33 -3.40
N GLY A 141 1.70 9.66 -4.53
CA GLY A 141 2.76 9.96 -5.50
C GLY A 141 4.18 9.56 -5.03
N LYS A 142 4.27 8.88 -3.89
CA LYS A 142 5.54 8.45 -3.28
C LYS A 142 5.95 7.07 -3.75
N PRO A 143 7.25 6.72 -3.77
CA PRO A 143 7.74 5.39 -4.12
C PRO A 143 6.99 4.28 -3.37
N ILE A 144 6.45 3.30 -4.09
CA ILE A 144 5.78 2.14 -3.51
C ILE A 144 6.53 0.88 -3.90
N TYR A 145 7.07 0.18 -2.92
CA TYR A 145 7.66 -1.15 -3.07
C TYR A 145 6.66 -2.24 -2.69
N VAL A 146 6.57 -3.26 -3.53
CA VAL A 146 5.76 -4.45 -3.24
C VAL A 146 6.65 -5.52 -2.64
N ALA A 147 6.38 -5.87 -1.39
CA ALA A 147 7.04 -6.97 -0.69
C ALA A 147 6.40 -8.29 -1.12
N ASN A 148 7.06 -8.96 -2.06
CA ASN A 148 6.56 -10.17 -2.70
C ASN A 148 6.65 -11.40 -1.80
N MET A 149 5.64 -12.26 -1.88
CA MET A 149 5.55 -13.55 -1.20
C MET A 149 5.23 -14.67 -2.19
N LYS A 150 5.59 -15.91 -1.83
CA LYS A 150 5.22 -17.09 -2.63
C LYS A 150 3.71 -17.30 -2.56
N PRO A 151 3.00 -17.32 -3.70
CA PRO A 151 1.56 -17.55 -3.71
C PRO A 151 1.22 -19.04 -3.53
N LYS A 152 0.04 -19.33 -2.97
CA LYS A 152 -0.52 -20.70 -2.82
C LYS A 152 -1.13 -21.25 -4.12
N ARG A 153 -1.55 -20.35 -5.01
CA ARG A 153 -2.30 -20.67 -6.23
C ARG A 153 -2.02 -19.65 -7.32
N ASN A 154 -2.64 -19.85 -8.50
CA ASN A 154 -2.52 -18.90 -9.60
C ASN A 154 -3.00 -17.50 -9.20
N ILE A 155 -2.17 -16.51 -9.46
CA ILE A 155 -2.37 -15.10 -9.15
C ILE A 155 -2.52 -14.23 -10.42
N TYR A 156 -3.13 -14.76 -11.47
CA TYR A 156 -3.23 -14.08 -12.77
C TYR A 156 -3.79 -12.65 -12.67
N ARG A 157 -4.85 -12.44 -11.87
CA ARG A 157 -5.41 -11.10 -11.62
C ARG A 157 -4.40 -10.16 -10.95
N PHE A 158 -3.66 -10.64 -9.96
CA PHE A 158 -2.60 -9.85 -9.31
C PHE A 158 -1.48 -9.51 -10.29
N LYS A 159 -1.04 -10.46 -11.11
CA LYS A 159 -0.01 -10.22 -12.14
C LYS A 159 -0.43 -9.14 -13.12
N LYS A 160 -1.70 -9.11 -13.57
CA LYS A 160 -2.23 -8.03 -14.42
C LYS A 160 -2.20 -6.68 -13.70
N PHE A 161 -2.65 -6.63 -12.44
CA PHE A 161 -2.62 -5.44 -11.62
C PHE A 161 -1.18 -4.93 -11.43
N TYR A 162 -0.24 -5.80 -11.06
CA TYR A 162 1.16 -5.42 -10.88
C TYR A 162 1.78 -4.92 -12.19
N LYS A 163 1.51 -5.60 -13.30
CA LYS A 163 1.99 -5.16 -14.61
C LYS A 163 1.49 -3.73 -14.91
N LEU A 164 0.20 -3.47 -14.78
CA LEU A 164 -0.39 -2.14 -15.00
C LEU A 164 0.26 -1.09 -14.10
N PHE A 165 0.42 -1.36 -12.81
CA PHE A 165 1.00 -0.40 -11.87
C PHE A 165 2.50 -0.18 -12.06
N LYS A 166 3.24 -1.18 -12.54
CA LYS A 166 4.64 -1.04 -12.98
C LYS A 166 4.74 -0.21 -14.25
N ASP A 167 3.89 -0.48 -15.25
CA ASP A 167 3.84 0.27 -16.52
C ASP A 167 3.49 1.75 -16.28
N LEU A 168 2.68 2.06 -15.25
CA LEU A 168 2.38 3.41 -14.79
C LEU A 168 3.50 4.05 -13.93
N GLY A 169 4.57 3.33 -13.65
CA GLY A 169 5.67 3.77 -12.79
C GLY A 169 5.30 3.91 -11.30
N ILE A 170 4.16 3.36 -10.87
CA ILE A 170 3.64 3.51 -9.49
C ILE A 170 4.39 2.60 -8.52
N ILE A 171 4.62 1.34 -8.90
CA ILE A 171 5.24 0.33 -8.03
C ILE A 171 6.50 -0.24 -8.61
N ARG A 172 7.38 -0.70 -7.71
CA ARG A 172 8.51 -1.60 -8.00
C ARG A 172 8.50 -2.78 -7.04
N ASP A 173 9.14 -3.89 -7.43
CA ASP A 173 9.37 -4.98 -6.49
C ASP A 173 10.40 -4.54 -5.43
N LEU A 174 10.22 -5.01 -4.19
CA LEU A 174 11.20 -4.80 -3.15
C LEU A 174 12.40 -5.72 -3.40
N GLU A 175 13.45 -5.17 -3.99
CA GLU A 175 14.71 -5.86 -4.31
C GLU A 175 15.83 -5.39 -3.38
N GLU A 176 17.09 -5.55 -3.77
CA GLU A 176 18.26 -5.19 -2.95
C GLU A 176 18.59 -3.70 -3.01
N LYS A 177 18.11 -2.99 -4.04
CA LYS A 177 18.38 -1.58 -4.24
C LYS A 177 17.15 -0.73 -3.96
N ILE A 178 17.33 0.32 -3.16
CA ILE A 178 16.30 1.30 -2.86
C ILE A 178 16.55 2.58 -3.64
N ASP A 179 15.59 2.96 -4.48
CA ASP A 179 15.57 4.18 -5.26
C ASP A 179 14.44 5.10 -4.80
N PHE A 180 14.56 6.39 -5.11
CA PHE A 180 13.49 7.37 -4.97
C PHE A 180 12.98 7.74 -6.35
N TRP A 181 11.66 7.75 -6.53
CA TRP A 181 11.01 8.22 -7.76
C TRP A 181 9.65 8.83 -7.43
N GLY A 182 9.11 9.58 -8.38
CA GLY A 182 7.73 10.08 -8.34
C GLY A 182 6.93 9.58 -9.52
N TYR A 183 5.63 9.62 -9.39
CA TYR A 183 4.66 9.28 -10.46
C TYR A 183 3.42 10.16 -10.31
N ASN A 184 2.56 10.18 -11.34
CA ASN A 184 1.29 10.88 -11.28
C ASN A 184 0.35 10.19 -10.29
N LYS A 185 -0.09 10.90 -9.25
CA LYS A 185 -1.01 10.40 -8.24
C LYS A 185 -2.23 9.73 -8.87
N LEU A 186 -2.59 8.55 -8.38
CA LEU A 186 -3.75 7.82 -8.87
C LEU A 186 -4.98 8.17 -8.04
N ASN A 187 -5.91 8.96 -8.62
CA ASN A 187 -7.18 9.31 -7.98
C ASN A 187 -8.35 8.76 -8.80
N GLU A 188 -8.60 7.46 -8.66
CA GLU A 188 -9.63 6.75 -9.41
C GLU A 188 -11.06 7.11 -8.98
N VAL A 189 -11.25 7.57 -7.75
CA VAL A 189 -12.56 8.04 -7.27
C VAL A 189 -13.02 9.24 -8.09
N ASN A 190 -12.17 10.28 -8.19
CA ASN A 190 -12.52 11.49 -8.95
C ASN A 190 -12.68 11.18 -10.42
N ARG A 191 -11.78 10.37 -11.00
CA ARG A 191 -11.88 9.98 -12.42
C ARG A 191 -13.17 9.22 -12.73
N ALA A 192 -13.51 8.23 -11.90
CA ALA A 192 -14.74 7.44 -12.07
C ALA A 192 -16.00 8.29 -11.88
N ALA A 193 -16.00 9.21 -10.90
CA ALA A 193 -17.12 10.13 -10.66
C ALA A 193 -17.36 11.07 -11.86
N LEU A 194 -16.31 11.62 -12.45
CA LEU A 194 -16.41 12.45 -13.64
C LEU A 194 -16.99 11.67 -14.84
N LEU A 195 -16.45 10.48 -15.11
CA LEU A 195 -16.96 9.62 -16.19
C LEU A 195 -18.42 9.19 -15.97
N LEU A 196 -18.79 8.91 -14.72
CA LEU A 196 -20.18 8.60 -14.37
C LEU A 196 -21.10 9.78 -14.68
N LYS A 197 -20.71 11.00 -14.24
CA LYS A 197 -21.47 12.22 -14.50
C LYS A 197 -21.67 12.48 -16.00
N GLU A 198 -20.61 12.29 -16.79
CA GLU A 198 -20.70 12.42 -18.26
C GLU A 198 -21.68 11.41 -18.86
N LYS A 199 -21.59 10.13 -18.47
CA LYS A 199 -22.54 9.10 -18.93
C LYS A 199 -23.99 9.41 -18.53
N MET A 200 -24.22 9.91 -17.32
CA MET A 200 -25.56 10.31 -16.86
C MET A 200 -26.12 11.45 -17.70
N LYS A 201 -25.31 12.46 -18.05
CA LYS A 201 -25.71 13.54 -18.97
C LYS A 201 -26.05 13.02 -20.35
N GLN A 202 -25.21 12.16 -20.94
CA GLN A 202 -25.43 11.57 -22.25
C GLN A 202 -26.72 10.76 -22.34
N ASN A 203 -27.15 10.16 -21.21
CA ASN A 203 -28.39 9.38 -21.14
C ASN A 203 -29.59 10.17 -20.61
N GLY A 204 -29.49 11.50 -20.47
CA GLY A 204 -30.56 12.36 -20.00
C GLY A 204 -31.04 12.12 -18.58
N ILE A 205 -30.16 11.62 -17.70
CA ILE A 205 -30.48 11.33 -16.28
C ILE A 205 -30.29 12.58 -15.42
N ILE A 206 -29.35 13.46 -15.79
CA ILE A 206 -29.06 14.76 -15.14
C ILE A 206 -28.77 15.83 -16.17
#